data_a231f2f723fb85dcb6d4f899fecef3d0
#
_entry.id   a231f2f723fb85dcb6d4f899fecef3d0
#
_cell.length_a   1.000
_cell.length_b   1.000
_cell.length_c   1.000
_cell.angle_alpha   90.00
_cell.angle_beta   90.00
_cell.angle_gamma   90.00
#
_symmetry.space_group_name_H-M   'P 1'
#
loop_
_entity.id
_entity.type
_entity.pdbx_description
1 polymer ?
#
loop_
_entity_poly.entity_id
_entity_poly.type
_entity_poly.pdbx_seq_one_letter_code
_entity_poly.pdbx_strand_id
1 'polypeptide(L)'
;VDRTLRGLLGMRPRAVVTPRADRPVRVRRETSAVVVGGGIAGVSAALVLAERGVRVTLLEAAGQLGGRLRAWPVTLPDGAVAQVEHGFHGFFRQYYTWRSMLRRIDPELGFLRPLPGYPVISRAWPAEDFASLPALPPVNLLALLIRSPSLRLRDLRHVDRAAAATLLEFDRTRTYARLDGVTAAELLDRLGMPDRARAVLFEVFGHSFFNREESFSAAELVAQFHFYFLGNPEGLGMDVTADDHGSSVWAPLGGLLDRLGVDVRTGAPVDRLERTAVGWRTVASGGSTVDAEHAVVGLDPTALRRLVTASDGLPAPLRTRVAGLTVSAPYAVARFWTDRPVRADRPVFSGVSREPTLDSITVYSRLEDGARQWAGRTGGEVIELHAYAAEDGLTAADAASRMWTELGGLWPEVAGLRVLHRETRVGHDAPGFPPGSDASRPGVRTGDPTLLLAGDWVRLPFASALMERAATTGLLAANDVLARAGARAEPVTTVRPRGLLAR
;
A
#
# COMPACT_ATOMS: atom_id res chain seq x y z
N VAL A 1 22.35 13.27 4.53
CA VAL A 1 22.34 13.45 6.00
C VAL A 1 23.21 12.37 6.60
N ASP A 2 24.23 12.79 7.36
CA ASP A 2 25.28 11.97 7.93
C ASP A 2 24.71 10.80 8.77
N ARG A 3 25.26 9.59 8.59
CA ARG A 3 24.93 8.38 9.37
C ARG A 3 25.02 8.61 10.89
N THR A 4 25.89 9.52 11.31
CA THR A 4 26.13 9.93 12.69
C THR A 4 24.94 10.68 13.28
N LEU A 5 24.36 11.63 12.54
CA LEU A 5 23.21 12.42 12.97
C LEU A 5 21.93 11.55 13.09
N ARG A 6 21.73 10.63 12.14
CA ARG A 6 20.64 9.63 12.19
C ARG A 6 20.75 8.74 13.44
N GLY A 7 21.98 8.39 13.82
CA GLY A 7 22.26 7.60 15.01
C GLY A 7 21.98 8.34 16.32
N LEU A 8 22.43 9.60 16.41
CA LEU A 8 22.23 10.46 17.58
C LEU A 8 20.75 10.73 17.86
N LEU A 9 19.92 10.88 16.83
CA LEU A 9 18.48 11.10 16.95
C LEU A 9 17.69 9.79 17.10
N GLY A 10 18.34 8.64 17.16
CA GLY A 10 17.67 7.34 17.28
C GLY A 10 16.77 6.98 16.09
N MET A 11 17.02 7.58 14.90
CA MET A 11 16.22 7.43 13.69
C MET A 11 16.73 6.30 12.78
N ARG A 12 17.32 5.27 13.35
CA ARG A 12 17.72 4.08 12.57
C ARG A 12 16.54 3.15 12.38
N PRO A 13 16.40 2.54 11.20
CA PRO A 13 15.48 1.43 10.99
C PRO A 13 15.73 0.33 12.03
N ARG A 14 14.66 -0.28 12.54
CA ARG A 14 14.75 -1.28 13.61
C ARG A 14 14.46 -2.67 13.08
N ALA A 15 15.36 -3.60 13.40
CA ALA A 15 15.13 -5.01 13.16
C ALA A 15 13.98 -5.52 14.05
N VAL A 16 12.95 -6.09 13.42
CA VAL A 16 11.83 -6.78 14.05
C VAL A 16 12.13 -8.27 14.16
N VAL A 17 12.73 -8.83 13.10
CA VAL A 17 13.21 -10.18 13.05
C VAL A 17 14.71 -10.15 12.76
N THR A 18 15.50 -10.68 13.71
CA THR A 18 16.94 -10.88 13.54
C THR A 18 17.18 -12.37 13.31
N PRO A 19 17.70 -12.77 12.14
CA PRO A 19 18.00 -14.16 11.84
C PRO A 19 19.00 -14.74 12.81
N ARG A 20 18.76 -15.95 13.29
CA ARG A 20 19.70 -16.69 14.11
C ARG A 20 20.79 -17.32 13.23
N ALA A 21 22.05 -16.99 13.49
CA ALA A 21 23.19 -17.47 12.71
C ALA A 21 23.41 -18.98 12.82
N ASP A 22 23.00 -19.59 13.95
CA ASP A 22 23.10 -21.04 14.23
C ASP A 22 22.08 -21.91 13.46
N ARG A 23 21.10 -21.27 12.79
CA ARG A 23 20.12 -21.99 11.98
C ARG A 23 20.61 -22.14 10.53
N PRO A 24 20.35 -23.31 9.90
CA PRO A 24 20.69 -23.52 8.50
C PRO A 24 19.91 -22.55 7.60
N VAL A 25 20.51 -22.09 6.50
CA VAL A 25 19.87 -21.20 5.54
C VAL A 25 18.68 -21.89 4.88
N ARG A 26 18.81 -23.17 4.52
CA ARG A 26 17.77 -23.96 3.86
C ARG A 26 17.18 -25.00 4.81
N VAL A 27 15.93 -25.40 4.56
CA VAL A 27 15.29 -26.50 5.29
C VAL A 27 16.07 -27.80 5.09
N ARG A 28 16.14 -28.63 6.13
CA ARG A 28 16.85 -29.92 6.10
C ARG A 28 15.94 -31.10 5.75
N ARG A 29 14.64 -30.95 5.96
CA ARG A 29 13.63 -31.95 5.59
C ARG A 29 12.77 -31.40 4.46
N GLU A 30 12.20 -32.27 3.67
CA GLU A 30 11.17 -31.87 2.72
C GLU A 30 10.04 -31.18 3.45
N THR A 31 9.72 -29.98 3.01
CA THR A 31 8.66 -29.12 3.56
C THR A 31 7.92 -28.49 2.40
N SER A 32 6.59 -28.48 2.47
CA SER A 32 5.76 -27.91 1.41
C SER A 32 4.84 -26.82 1.92
N ALA A 33 4.57 -25.82 1.08
CA ALA A 33 3.65 -24.76 1.35
C ALA A 33 2.80 -24.44 0.12
N VAL A 34 1.50 -24.22 0.32
CA VAL A 34 0.64 -23.58 -0.67
C VAL A 34 0.45 -22.12 -0.28
N VAL A 35 0.59 -21.24 -1.26
CA VAL A 35 0.34 -19.81 -1.12
C VAL A 35 -0.88 -19.45 -1.94
N VAL A 36 -1.91 -18.88 -1.30
CA VAL A 36 -3.15 -18.46 -1.94
C VAL A 36 -3.16 -16.95 -2.09
N GLY A 37 -3.12 -16.47 -3.34
CA GLY A 37 -3.04 -15.06 -3.72
C GLY A 37 -1.64 -14.65 -4.19
N GLY A 38 -1.57 -14.15 -5.43
CA GLY A 38 -0.34 -13.73 -6.12
C GLY A 38 -0.06 -12.22 -6.04
N GLY A 39 -0.59 -11.52 -5.02
CA GLY A 39 -0.23 -10.14 -4.72
C GLY A 39 1.09 -10.02 -3.94
N ILE A 40 1.45 -8.81 -3.53
CA ILE A 40 2.71 -8.51 -2.80
C ILE A 40 2.91 -9.44 -1.60
N ALA A 41 1.88 -9.66 -0.79
CA ALA A 41 1.98 -10.48 0.42
C ALA A 41 2.31 -11.95 0.10
N GLY A 42 1.56 -12.55 -0.82
CA GLY A 42 1.76 -13.96 -1.20
C GLY A 42 3.07 -14.18 -1.94
N VAL A 43 3.40 -13.32 -2.91
CA VAL A 43 4.68 -13.40 -3.64
C VAL A 43 5.87 -13.22 -2.71
N SER A 44 5.80 -12.30 -1.74
CA SER A 44 6.87 -12.14 -0.75
C SER A 44 7.06 -13.40 0.12
N ALA A 45 5.96 -14.05 0.51
CA ALA A 45 6.03 -15.32 1.24
C ALA A 45 6.60 -16.46 0.35
N ALA A 46 6.08 -16.61 -0.86
CA ALA A 46 6.49 -17.66 -1.79
C ALA A 46 7.98 -17.56 -2.12
N LEU A 47 8.46 -16.34 -2.40
CA LEU A 47 9.85 -16.09 -2.74
C LEU A 47 10.80 -16.51 -1.60
N VAL A 48 10.54 -16.04 -0.37
CA VAL A 48 11.39 -16.37 0.79
C VAL A 48 11.35 -17.87 1.09
N LEU A 49 10.19 -18.50 1.02
CA LEU A 49 10.05 -19.94 1.25
C LEU A 49 10.85 -20.75 0.22
N ALA A 50 10.74 -20.40 -1.05
CA ALA A 50 11.46 -21.08 -2.13
C ALA A 50 12.99 -20.88 -2.03
N GLU A 51 13.47 -19.68 -1.73
CA GLU A 51 14.90 -19.41 -1.45
C GLU A 51 15.45 -20.29 -0.34
N ARG A 52 14.61 -20.64 0.63
CA ARG A 52 14.97 -21.52 1.77
C ARG A 52 14.75 -23.01 1.51
N GLY A 53 14.34 -23.38 0.29
CA GLY A 53 14.20 -24.78 -0.16
C GLY A 53 12.87 -25.43 0.25
N VAL A 54 11.86 -24.65 0.62
CA VAL A 54 10.49 -25.13 0.76
C VAL A 54 9.89 -25.31 -0.63
N ARG A 55 9.21 -26.42 -0.88
CA ARG A 55 8.45 -26.67 -2.12
C ARG A 55 7.18 -25.82 -2.08
N VAL A 56 7.05 -24.85 -2.98
CA VAL A 56 5.96 -23.89 -2.98
C VAL A 56 5.09 -24.04 -4.23
N THR A 57 3.77 -24.10 -4.03
CA THR A 57 2.77 -23.85 -5.07
C THR A 57 2.06 -22.56 -4.76
N LEU A 58 2.02 -21.60 -5.71
CA LEU A 58 1.32 -20.34 -5.60
C LEU A 58 0.11 -20.33 -6.52
N LEU A 59 -1.07 -20.10 -5.96
CA LEU A 59 -2.36 -20.04 -6.67
C LEU A 59 -2.86 -18.59 -6.72
N GLU A 60 -3.07 -18.09 -7.94
CA GLU A 60 -3.61 -16.75 -8.19
C GLU A 60 -4.88 -16.82 -9.04
N ALA A 61 -5.93 -16.13 -8.62
CA ALA A 61 -7.23 -16.14 -9.30
C ALA A 61 -7.20 -15.43 -10.66
N ALA A 62 -6.43 -14.34 -10.76
CA ALA A 62 -6.26 -13.63 -12.02
C ALA A 62 -5.32 -14.37 -12.98
N GLY A 63 -5.35 -14.00 -14.26
CA GLY A 63 -4.43 -14.54 -15.28
C GLY A 63 -2.97 -14.08 -15.12
N GLN A 64 -2.66 -13.29 -14.10
CA GLN A 64 -1.33 -12.74 -13.84
C GLN A 64 -1.15 -12.40 -12.36
N LEU A 65 0.13 -12.34 -11.92
CA LEU A 65 0.49 -11.88 -10.58
C LEU A 65 0.25 -10.38 -10.43
N GLY A 66 0.19 -9.92 -9.16
CA GLY A 66 0.23 -8.50 -8.85
C GLY A 66 -0.85 -8.01 -7.89
N GLY A 67 -2.02 -8.66 -7.85
CA GLY A 67 -3.12 -8.21 -7.02
C GLY A 67 -3.52 -6.77 -7.36
N ARG A 68 -3.50 -5.86 -6.38
CA ARG A 68 -3.78 -4.42 -6.57
C ARG A 68 -2.62 -3.62 -7.18
N LEU A 69 -1.47 -4.22 -7.41
CA LEU A 69 -0.32 -3.61 -8.10
C LEU A 69 -0.15 -4.18 -9.52
N ARG A 70 -1.12 -4.88 -10.09
CA ARG A 70 -1.02 -5.46 -11.44
C ARG A 70 -1.24 -4.41 -12.52
N ALA A 71 -0.70 -4.71 -13.73
CA ALA A 71 -0.98 -3.97 -14.95
C ALA A 71 -1.66 -4.90 -15.97
N TRP A 72 -2.39 -4.35 -16.93
CA TRP A 72 -3.01 -5.12 -18.03
C TRP A 72 -3.06 -4.29 -19.32
N PRO A 73 -2.99 -4.94 -20.49
CA PRO A 73 -3.01 -4.26 -21.76
C PRO A 73 -4.42 -3.75 -22.13
N VAL A 74 -4.46 -2.59 -22.77
CA VAL A 74 -5.64 -2.05 -23.46
C VAL A 74 -5.24 -1.64 -24.87
N THR A 75 -6.16 -1.78 -25.84
CA THR A 75 -5.95 -1.35 -27.23
C THR A 75 -6.56 0.02 -27.42
N LEU A 76 -5.74 0.99 -27.80
CA LEU A 76 -6.15 2.35 -28.07
C LEU A 76 -6.78 2.48 -29.48
N PRO A 77 -7.56 3.54 -29.77
CA PRO A 77 -8.21 3.75 -31.07
C PRO A 77 -7.25 3.83 -32.26
N ASP A 78 -5.99 4.20 -32.03
CA ASP A 78 -4.92 4.22 -33.04
C ASP A 78 -4.27 2.84 -33.28
N GLY A 79 -4.76 1.79 -32.62
CA GLY A 79 -4.23 0.43 -32.66
C GLY A 79 -3.02 0.19 -31.76
N ALA A 80 -2.51 1.20 -31.05
CA ALA A 80 -1.44 1.03 -30.10
C ALA A 80 -1.93 0.25 -28.87
N VAL A 81 -1.04 -0.57 -28.28
CA VAL A 81 -1.30 -1.23 -27.00
C VAL A 81 -0.65 -0.41 -25.89
N ALA A 82 -1.45 0.02 -24.92
CA ALA A 82 -1.01 0.69 -23.70
C ALA A 82 -1.21 -0.22 -22.50
N GLN A 83 -0.37 -0.08 -21.48
CA GLN A 83 -0.59 -0.73 -20.19
C GLN A 83 -1.38 0.22 -19.29
N VAL A 84 -2.35 -0.33 -18.56
CA VAL A 84 -3.09 0.36 -17.50
C VAL A 84 -2.96 -0.41 -16.20
N GLU A 85 -3.18 0.28 -15.10
CA GLU A 85 -2.91 -0.22 -13.76
C GLU A 85 -4.08 0.08 -12.81
N HIS A 86 -3.98 -0.39 -11.58
CA HIS A 86 -4.92 0.01 -10.51
C HIS A 86 -4.71 1.44 -10.03
N GLY A 87 -3.89 2.22 -10.74
CA GLY A 87 -3.57 3.59 -10.46
C GLY A 87 -2.15 3.79 -9.94
N PHE A 88 -1.82 5.06 -9.73
CA PHE A 88 -0.52 5.47 -9.25
C PHE A 88 -0.14 4.81 -7.91
N HIS A 89 1.08 4.29 -7.83
CA HIS A 89 1.66 3.71 -6.62
C HIS A 89 3.05 4.31 -6.34
N GLY A 90 3.17 4.96 -5.19
CA GLY A 90 4.46 5.48 -4.71
C GLY A 90 5.26 4.44 -3.94
N PHE A 91 6.48 4.16 -4.36
CA PHE A 91 7.43 3.28 -3.68
C PHE A 91 8.23 4.10 -2.65
N PHE A 92 7.67 4.31 -1.47
CA PHE A 92 8.32 5.09 -0.44
C PHE A 92 9.64 4.47 0.03
N ARG A 93 10.61 5.31 0.42
CA ARG A 93 11.95 4.84 0.77
C ARG A 93 11.99 4.06 2.07
N GLN A 94 11.04 4.29 2.98
CA GLN A 94 10.85 3.52 4.21
C GLN A 94 10.12 2.18 4.01
N TYR A 95 9.77 1.78 2.80
CA TYR A 95 9.28 0.44 2.50
C TYR A 95 10.45 -0.56 2.50
N TYR A 96 11.08 -0.74 3.66
CA TYR A 96 12.32 -1.52 3.80
C TYR A 96 12.14 -2.96 3.37
N THR A 97 11.03 -3.59 3.76
CA THR A 97 10.75 -4.98 3.43
C THR A 97 10.42 -5.14 1.96
N TRP A 98 9.49 -4.32 1.43
CA TRP A 98 9.13 -4.41 0.03
C TRP A 98 10.32 -4.10 -0.89
N ARG A 99 11.08 -3.05 -0.60
CA ARG A 99 12.29 -2.73 -1.35
C ARG A 99 13.37 -3.83 -1.26
N SER A 100 13.43 -4.58 -0.14
CA SER A 100 14.33 -5.72 -0.05
C SER A 100 13.91 -6.87 -0.96
N MET A 101 12.60 -7.08 -1.16
CA MET A 101 12.09 -8.05 -2.14
C MET A 101 12.42 -7.63 -3.57
N LEU A 102 12.23 -6.35 -3.88
CA LEU A 102 12.55 -5.80 -5.20
C LEU A 102 14.05 -5.87 -5.54
N ARG A 103 14.93 -5.73 -4.54
CA ARG A 103 16.39 -5.91 -4.76
C ARG A 103 16.80 -7.31 -5.18
N ARG A 104 15.93 -8.30 -5.08
CA ARG A 104 16.17 -9.65 -5.58
C ARG A 104 16.09 -9.74 -7.11
N ILE A 105 15.37 -8.83 -7.74
CA ILE A 105 15.29 -8.72 -9.20
C ILE A 105 16.26 -7.68 -9.75
N ASP A 106 16.50 -6.60 -9.01
CA ASP A 106 17.48 -5.57 -9.34
C ASP A 106 18.08 -4.99 -8.04
N PRO A 107 19.33 -5.31 -7.69
CA PRO A 107 19.99 -4.85 -6.47
C PRO A 107 20.02 -3.34 -6.30
N GLU A 108 20.15 -2.59 -7.39
CA GLU A 108 20.23 -1.13 -7.40
C GLU A 108 18.85 -0.45 -7.50
N LEU A 109 17.80 -1.22 -7.78
CA LEU A 109 16.45 -0.71 -8.03
C LEU A 109 16.41 0.33 -9.17
N GLY A 110 17.18 0.10 -10.24
CA GLY A 110 17.33 1.02 -11.36
C GLY A 110 16.04 1.26 -12.16
N PHE A 111 15.05 0.37 -12.02
CA PHE A 111 13.72 0.55 -12.59
C PHE A 111 12.83 1.53 -11.79
N LEU A 112 13.29 2.00 -10.62
CA LEU A 112 12.61 3.02 -9.82
C LEU A 112 13.26 4.39 -10.06
N ARG A 113 12.43 5.38 -10.36
CA ARG A 113 12.84 6.77 -10.55
C ARG A 113 12.31 7.64 -9.42
N PRO A 114 13.11 8.54 -8.82
CA PRO A 114 12.63 9.48 -7.83
C PRO A 114 11.51 10.37 -8.39
N LEU A 115 10.40 10.48 -7.68
CA LEU A 115 9.41 11.49 -7.98
C LEU A 115 9.93 12.84 -7.47
N PRO A 116 10.02 13.89 -8.33
CA PRO A 116 10.69 15.14 -7.97
C PRO A 116 9.96 15.96 -6.91
N GLY A 117 8.70 15.65 -6.64
CA GLY A 117 7.85 16.28 -5.66
C GLY A 117 6.38 15.95 -5.90
N TYR A 118 5.53 16.28 -4.94
CA TYR A 118 4.10 16.10 -5.07
C TYR A 118 3.36 17.18 -4.29
N PRO A 119 3.11 18.34 -4.93
CA PRO A 119 2.32 19.38 -4.30
C PRO A 119 0.90 18.91 -4.05
N VAL A 120 0.29 19.42 -2.99
CA VAL A 120 -1.15 19.36 -2.77
C VAL A 120 -1.74 20.67 -3.28
N ILE A 121 -2.65 20.60 -4.23
CA ILE A 121 -3.31 21.73 -4.86
C ILE A 121 -4.78 21.85 -4.43
N SER A 122 -5.29 23.04 -4.43
CA SER A 122 -6.68 23.36 -4.07
C SER A 122 -7.15 24.60 -4.81
N ARG A 123 -8.44 24.70 -5.10
CA ARG A 123 -9.04 25.95 -5.57
C ARG A 123 -9.17 27.01 -4.47
N ALA A 124 -9.22 26.56 -3.22
CA ALA A 124 -9.47 27.45 -2.08
C ALA A 124 -8.20 28.02 -1.44
N TRP A 125 -7.06 27.33 -1.57
CA TRP A 125 -5.82 27.69 -0.87
C TRP A 125 -4.58 27.57 -1.76
N PRO A 126 -3.49 28.29 -1.43
CA PRO A 126 -2.21 28.10 -2.10
C PRO A 126 -1.73 26.64 -2.00
N ALA A 127 -1.04 26.18 -3.05
CA ALA A 127 -0.47 24.85 -3.07
C ALA A 127 0.55 24.65 -1.93
N GLU A 128 0.54 23.45 -1.33
CA GLU A 128 1.53 23.00 -0.36
C GLU A 128 2.52 22.08 -1.06
N ASP A 129 3.82 22.34 -0.97
CA ASP A 129 4.85 21.48 -1.55
C ASP A 129 5.72 20.84 -0.47
N PHE A 130 5.74 19.53 -0.44
CA PHE A 130 6.51 18.74 0.52
C PHE A 130 7.92 18.38 0.02
N ALA A 131 8.25 18.62 -1.26
CA ALA A 131 9.53 18.24 -1.86
C ALA A 131 10.74 18.89 -1.17
N SER A 132 10.56 20.12 -0.68
CA SER A 132 11.63 20.90 -0.04
C SER A 132 11.81 20.61 1.45
N LEU A 133 10.99 19.73 2.04
CA LEU A 133 11.09 19.42 3.47
C LEU A 133 12.30 18.53 3.75
N PRO A 134 13.06 18.82 4.84
CA PRO A 134 14.08 17.90 5.33
C PRO A 134 13.51 16.53 5.61
N ALA A 135 14.26 15.48 5.31
CA ALA A 135 13.80 14.10 5.54
C ALA A 135 13.72 13.73 7.03
N LEU A 136 14.54 14.37 7.88
CA LEU A 136 14.78 13.93 9.25
C LEU A 136 13.84 14.60 10.27
N PRO A 137 13.02 13.83 11.03
CA PRO A 137 12.29 14.36 12.19
C PRO A 137 13.25 14.74 13.36
N PRO A 138 12.94 15.78 14.16
CA PRO A 138 11.79 16.68 14.05
C PRO A 138 12.02 17.87 13.11
N VAL A 139 13.15 17.93 12.39
CA VAL A 139 13.49 19.05 11.51
C VAL A 139 12.49 19.23 10.38
N ASN A 140 11.91 18.13 9.87
CA ASN A 140 10.82 18.14 8.89
C ASN A 140 9.59 18.89 9.40
N LEU A 141 9.19 18.66 10.66
CA LEU A 141 8.03 19.34 11.27
C LEU A 141 8.31 20.82 11.49
N LEU A 142 9.51 21.18 11.94
CA LEU A 142 9.91 22.58 12.12
C LEU A 142 9.94 23.30 10.77
N ALA A 143 10.48 22.65 9.74
CA ALA A 143 10.49 23.20 8.39
C ALA A 143 9.06 23.38 7.84
N LEU A 144 8.18 22.40 8.06
CA LEU A 144 6.77 22.50 7.70
C LEU A 144 6.12 23.72 8.38
N LEU A 145 6.27 23.89 9.70
CA LEU A 145 5.71 25.00 10.46
C LEU A 145 6.21 26.39 9.98
N ILE A 146 7.44 26.46 9.50
CA ILE A 146 8.05 27.73 9.05
C ILE A 146 7.69 28.03 7.60
N ARG A 147 7.61 27.01 6.73
CA ARG A 147 7.52 27.17 5.28
C ARG A 147 6.09 26.99 4.74
N SER A 148 5.21 26.28 5.48
CA SER A 148 3.86 25.99 5.02
C SER A 148 3.04 27.25 4.83
N PRO A 149 2.46 27.48 3.65
CA PRO A 149 1.44 28.50 3.46
C PRO A 149 0.12 28.17 4.18
N SER A 150 -0.09 26.89 4.51
CA SER A 150 -1.33 26.38 5.09
C SER A 150 -1.33 26.41 6.63
N LEU A 151 -0.16 26.40 7.28
CA LEU A 151 -0.01 26.41 8.74
C LEU A 151 0.97 27.51 9.17
N ARG A 152 0.44 28.53 9.88
CA ARG A 152 1.24 29.65 10.38
C ARG A 152 1.51 29.49 11.87
N LEU A 153 2.64 29.98 12.36
CA LEU A 153 3.01 29.93 13.79
C LEU A 153 1.91 30.48 14.71
N ARG A 154 1.19 31.53 14.26
CA ARG A 154 0.07 32.10 15.02
C ARG A 154 -1.11 31.13 15.20
N ASP A 155 -1.25 30.16 14.32
CA ASP A 155 -2.34 29.18 14.37
C ASP A 155 -2.11 28.17 15.50
N LEU A 156 -0.87 27.97 15.92
CA LEU A 156 -0.49 27.05 17.00
C LEU A 156 -1.11 27.42 18.36
N ARG A 157 -1.56 28.67 18.53
CA ARG A 157 -2.27 29.11 19.77
C ARG A 157 -3.64 28.45 19.92
N HIS A 158 -4.23 27.99 18.81
CA HIS A 158 -5.54 27.31 18.77
C HIS A 158 -5.41 25.80 18.79
N VAL A 159 -4.21 25.28 18.58
CA VAL A 159 -3.95 23.83 18.55
C VAL A 159 -3.97 23.28 19.97
N ASP A 160 -4.78 22.27 20.21
CA ASP A 160 -4.76 21.52 21.47
C ASP A 160 -3.43 20.78 21.61
N ARG A 161 -2.66 21.17 22.63
CA ARG A 161 -1.32 20.60 22.86
C ARG A 161 -1.36 19.13 23.25
N ALA A 162 -2.41 18.67 23.92
CA ALA A 162 -2.55 17.26 24.31
C ALA A 162 -2.88 16.39 23.09
N ALA A 163 -3.77 16.88 22.21
CA ALA A 163 -4.07 16.23 20.95
C ALA A 163 -2.84 16.22 20.02
N ALA A 164 -2.10 17.33 19.93
CA ALA A 164 -0.87 17.41 19.15
C ALA A 164 0.23 16.47 19.69
N ALA A 165 0.40 16.40 21.01
CA ALA A 165 1.33 15.46 21.63
C ALA A 165 1.01 14.01 21.27
N THR A 166 -0.27 13.66 21.13
CA THR A 166 -0.70 12.32 20.73
C THR A 166 -0.12 11.87 19.38
N LEU A 167 0.02 12.78 18.42
CA LEU A 167 0.68 12.50 17.14
C LEU A 167 2.17 12.18 17.31
N LEU A 168 2.84 12.77 18.30
CA LEU A 168 4.27 12.65 18.57
C LEU A 168 4.62 11.50 19.54
N GLU A 169 3.64 11.01 20.29
CA GLU A 169 3.80 9.99 21.34
C GLU A 169 3.46 8.57 20.86
N PHE A 170 3.51 8.29 19.58
CA PHE A 170 3.13 6.96 19.09
C PHE A 170 3.83 5.84 19.88
N ASP A 171 3.03 4.95 20.45
CA ASP A 171 3.40 3.64 20.98
C ASP A 171 2.29 2.67 20.61
N ARG A 172 2.64 1.57 19.94
CA ARG A 172 1.64 0.66 19.37
C ARG A 172 0.58 0.23 20.38
N THR A 173 0.98 -0.12 21.57
CA THR A 173 0.05 -0.60 22.61
C THR A 173 -0.78 0.54 23.19
N ARG A 174 -0.13 1.62 23.62
CA ARG A 174 -0.80 2.75 24.27
C ARG A 174 -1.70 3.52 23.31
N THR A 175 -1.22 3.77 22.08
CA THR A 175 -1.98 4.53 21.08
C THR A 175 -3.28 3.80 20.74
N TYR A 176 -3.22 2.50 20.48
CA TYR A 176 -4.42 1.75 20.15
C TYR A 176 -5.36 1.57 21.35
N ALA A 177 -4.83 1.35 22.54
CA ALA A 177 -5.67 1.29 23.76
C ALA A 177 -6.46 2.58 24.01
N ARG A 178 -5.90 3.75 23.61
CA ARG A 178 -6.53 5.07 23.85
C ARG A 178 -7.40 5.53 22.69
N LEU A 179 -7.05 5.23 21.46
CA LEU A 179 -7.57 5.89 20.27
C LEU A 179 -8.24 4.94 19.28
N ASP A 180 -8.17 3.61 19.45
CA ASP A 180 -8.77 2.72 18.45
C ASP A 180 -10.30 2.89 18.37
N GLY A 181 -10.97 3.17 19.49
CA GLY A 181 -12.40 3.44 19.54
C GLY A 181 -12.82 4.87 19.15
N VAL A 182 -11.87 5.73 18.79
CA VAL A 182 -12.10 7.14 18.40
C VAL A 182 -11.94 7.26 16.89
N THR A 183 -12.75 8.09 16.23
CA THR A 183 -12.60 8.37 14.79
C THR A 183 -11.43 9.33 14.54
N ALA A 184 -10.86 9.26 13.34
CA ALA A 184 -9.87 10.23 12.88
C ALA A 184 -10.45 11.65 12.89
N ALA A 185 -11.71 11.83 12.47
CA ALA A 185 -12.41 13.10 12.51
C ALA A 185 -12.44 13.70 13.90
N GLU A 186 -12.86 12.91 14.92
CA GLU A 186 -12.88 13.38 16.33
C GLU A 186 -11.48 13.78 16.85
N LEU A 187 -10.43 13.08 16.46
CA LEU A 187 -9.07 13.45 16.84
C LEU A 187 -8.65 14.76 16.16
N LEU A 188 -8.94 14.93 14.87
CA LEU A 188 -8.61 16.13 14.10
C LEU A 188 -9.43 17.34 14.57
N ASP A 189 -10.69 17.15 14.95
CA ASP A 189 -11.52 18.21 15.57
C ASP A 189 -10.91 18.66 16.90
N ARG A 190 -10.51 17.73 17.76
CA ARG A 190 -9.82 18.05 19.03
C ARG A 190 -8.49 18.74 18.81
N LEU A 191 -7.78 18.40 17.72
CA LEU A 191 -6.51 19.04 17.40
C LEU A 191 -6.67 20.54 17.15
N GLY A 192 -7.84 20.98 16.65
CA GLY A 192 -8.17 22.40 16.49
C GLY A 192 -7.32 23.13 15.46
N MET A 193 -6.88 22.43 14.43
CA MET A 193 -6.10 23.03 13.34
C MET A 193 -6.98 23.91 12.45
N PRO A 194 -6.41 24.99 11.85
CA PRO A 194 -7.10 25.74 10.82
C PRO A 194 -7.58 24.84 9.69
N ASP A 195 -8.76 25.13 9.16
CA ASP A 195 -9.41 24.33 8.12
C ASP A 195 -8.49 24.06 6.90
N ARG A 196 -7.73 25.08 6.45
CA ARG A 196 -6.76 24.93 5.37
C ARG A 196 -5.64 23.93 5.69
N ALA A 197 -5.16 23.91 6.95
CA ALA A 197 -4.09 22.99 7.36
C ALA A 197 -4.64 21.56 7.52
N ARG A 198 -5.86 21.40 8.05
CA ARG A 198 -6.56 20.12 8.10
C ARG A 198 -6.72 19.54 6.70
N ALA A 199 -7.28 20.33 5.78
CA ALA A 199 -7.56 19.91 4.42
C ALA A 199 -6.31 19.43 3.64
N VAL A 200 -5.22 20.19 3.76
CA VAL A 200 -4.02 19.94 2.95
C VAL A 200 -3.06 18.94 3.59
N LEU A 201 -2.99 18.91 4.94
CA LEU A 201 -2.00 18.06 5.64
C LEU A 201 -2.58 16.74 6.14
N PHE A 202 -3.89 16.65 6.40
CA PHE A 202 -4.49 15.46 7.00
C PHE A 202 -5.54 14.79 6.12
N GLU A 203 -6.48 15.54 5.54
CA GLU A 203 -7.55 14.96 4.72
C GLU A 203 -6.97 14.27 3.49
N VAL A 204 -6.10 14.94 2.72
CA VAL A 204 -5.44 14.33 1.55
C VAL A 204 -4.63 13.10 1.93
N PHE A 205 -3.96 13.15 3.09
CA PHE A 205 -3.21 12.01 3.60
C PHE A 205 -4.14 10.87 4.04
N GLY A 206 -5.23 11.16 4.76
CA GLY A 206 -6.24 10.18 5.18
C GLY A 206 -6.91 9.51 3.98
N HIS A 207 -7.34 10.27 2.99
CA HIS A 207 -7.96 9.76 1.76
C HIS A 207 -7.02 8.83 0.99
N SER A 208 -5.71 9.10 0.95
CA SER A 208 -4.75 8.22 0.27
C SER A 208 -4.65 6.80 0.87
N PHE A 209 -5.27 6.56 2.03
CA PHE A 209 -5.48 5.22 2.61
C PHE A 209 -6.89 4.66 2.37
N PHE A 210 -7.66 5.25 1.47
CA PHE A 210 -9.01 4.83 1.08
C PHE A 210 -10.04 4.88 2.21
N ASN A 211 -9.78 5.60 3.31
CA ASN A 211 -10.67 5.68 4.45
C ASN A 211 -11.12 7.13 4.68
N ARG A 212 -12.41 7.31 4.94
CA ARG A 212 -12.99 8.59 5.35
C ARG A 212 -12.69 8.83 6.82
N GLU A 213 -12.41 10.06 7.20
CA GLU A 213 -12.07 10.43 8.58
C GLU A 213 -13.10 9.97 9.61
N GLU A 214 -14.39 9.99 9.26
CA GLU A 214 -15.50 9.61 10.11
C GLU A 214 -15.59 8.11 10.38
N SER A 215 -15.03 7.29 9.48
CA SER A 215 -15.03 5.83 9.57
C SER A 215 -13.66 5.22 9.77
N PHE A 216 -12.64 6.04 10.01
CA PHE A 216 -11.26 5.63 10.17
C PHE A 216 -10.80 5.74 11.63
N SER A 217 -10.16 4.70 12.18
CA SER A 217 -9.62 4.72 13.55
C SER A 217 -8.53 5.79 13.70
N ALA A 218 -8.66 6.63 14.71
CA ALA A 218 -7.65 7.63 15.08
C ALA A 218 -6.31 6.96 15.43
N ALA A 219 -6.33 5.75 16.01
CA ALA A 219 -5.11 5.01 16.29
C ALA A 219 -4.37 4.61 15.02
N GLU A 220 -5.11 4.16 13.98
CA GLU A 220 -4.53 3.81 12.69
C GLU A 220 -4.00 5.06 11.96
N LEU A 221 -4.73 6.20 12.01
CA LEU A 221 -4.25 7.49 11.50
C LEU A 221 -2.91 7.89 12.14
N VAL A 222 -2.81 7.84 13.48
CA VAL A 222 -1.58 8.16 14.21
C VAL A 222 -0.45 7.18 13.87
N ALA A 223 -0.75 5.89 13.71
CA ALA A 223 0.23 4.88 13.33
C ALA A 223 0.78 5.14 11.92
N GLN A 224 -0.09 5.49 10.97
CA GLN A 224 0.30 5.83 9.59
C GLN A 224 1.07 7.16 9.55
N PHE A 225 0.60 8.18 10.29
CA PHE A 225 1.33 9.43 10.42
C PHE A 225 2.74 9.22 11.00
N HIS A 226 2.87 8.38 12.03
CA HIS A 226 4.17 7.99 12.55
C HIS A 226 5.01 7.27 11.49
N PHE A 227 4.44 6.31 10.77
CA PHE A 227 5.15 5.54 9.75
C PHE A 227 5.72 6.41 8.63
N TYR A 228 4.92 7.38 8.13
CA TYR A 228 5.33 8.20 6.99
C TYR A 228 6.13 9.44 7.38
N PHE A 229 5.82 10.10 8.49
CA PHE A 229 6.36 11.43 8.80
C PHE A 229 7.37 11.44 9.95
N LEU A 230 7.20 10.60 10.97
CA LEU A 230 7.93 10.76 12.23
C LEU A 230 8.84 9.60 12.58
N GLY A 231 8.56 8.41 12.11
CA GLY A 231 9.24 7.19 12.52
C GLY A 231 10.44 6.80 11.66
N ASN A 232 10.68 7.50 10.55
CA ASN A 232 11.70 7.15 9.58
C ASN A 232 12.62 8.33 9.25
N PRO A 233 13.88 8.08 8.83
CA PRO A 233 14.82 9.11 8.40
C PRO A 233 14.79 9.38 6.89
N GLU A 234 13.90 8.73 6.14
CA GLU A 234 13.84 8.80 4.68
C GLU A 234 12.96 9.97 4.20
N GLY A 235 12.15 10.53 5.11
CA GLY A 235 11.20 11.58 4.80
C GLY A 235 10.04 11.08 3.94
N LEU A 236 9.41 12.00 3.22
CA LEU A 236 8.29 11.73 2.32
C LEU A 236 8.74 11.35 0.89
N GLY A 237 10.04 11.12 0.69
CA GLY A 237 10.56 10.75 -0.62
C GLY A 237 9.99 9.42 -1.11
N MET A 238 9.44 9.43 -2.30
CA MET A 238 8.97 8.23 -2.98
C MET A 238 9.57 8.13 -4.38
N ASP A 239 9.67 6.90 -4.83
CA ASP A 239 10.07 6.57 -6.19
C ASP A 239 8.85 5.99 -6.93
N VAL A 240 8.89 5.97 -8.24
CA VAL A 240 7.88 5.38 -9.13
C VAL A 240 8.56 4.48 -10.13
N THR A 241 7.86 3.53 -10.70
CA THR A 241 8.41 2.68 -11.76
C THR A 241 8.68 3.47 -13.03
N ALA A 242 9.75 3.11 -13.72
CA ALA A 242 10.12 3.73 -15.00
C ALA A 242 9.13 3.38 -16.10
N ASP A 243 8.50 2.22 -16.00
CA ASP A 243 7.46 1.74 -16.89
C ASP A 243 6.35 1.06 -16.06
N ASP A 244 5.37 0.43 -16.68
CA ASP A 244 4.27 -0.23 -15.99
C ASP A 244 4.74 -1.27 -14.95
N HIS A 245 3.90 -1.55 -13.96
CA HIS A 245 4.22 -2.51 -12.90
C HIS A 245 4.35 -3.95 -13.40
N GLY A 246 3.68 -4.29 -14.51
CA GLY A 246 3.77 -5.62 -15.11
C GLY A 246 5.18 -5.91 -15.59
N SER A 247 5.75 -5.02 -16.38
CA SER A 247 7.10 -5.13 -16.95
C SER A 247 8.20 -4.83 -15.92
N SER A 248 8.01 -3.82 -15.06
CA SER A 248 9.02 -3.39 -14.09
C SER A 248 9.13 -4.29 -12.88
N VAL A 249 8.03 -4.90 -12.42
CA VAL A 249 7.97 -5.65 -11.15
C VAL A 249 7.56 -7.10 -11.35
N TRP A 250 6.40 -7.35 -11.99
CA TRP A 250 5.78 -8.67 -11.94
C TRP A 250 6.40 -9.67 -12.88
N ALA A 251 6.78 -9.30 -14.09
CA ALA A 251 7.48 -10.20 -15.01
C ALA A 251 8.85 -10.62 -14.46
N PRO A 252 9.71 -9.71 -13.93
CA PRO A 252 10.95 -10.10 -13.28
C PRO A 252 10.79 -10.97 -12.04
N LEU A 253 9.79 -10.69 -11.16
CA LEU A 253 9.49 -11.50 -9.99
C LEU A 253 8.97 -12.89 -10.39
N GLY A 254 8.08 -12.97 -11.39
CA GLY A 254 7.59 -14.23 -11.93
C GLY A 254 8.74 -15.10 -12.46
N GLY A 255 9.64 -14.51 -13.24
CA GLY A 255 10.83 -15.21 -13.72
C GLY A 255 11.79 -15.65 -12.59
N LEU A 256 11.85 -14.90 -11.48
CA LEU A 256 12.62 -15.31 -10.30
C LEU A 256 11.95 -16.49 -9.58
N LEU A 257 10.63 -16.47 -9.40
CA LEU A 257 9.87 -17.57 -8.81
C LEU A 257 10.04 -18.86 -9.62
N ASP A 258 9.97 -18.76 -10.94
CA ASP A 258 10.20 -19.89 -11.86
C ASP A 258 11.62 -20.48 -11.69
N ARG A 259 12.66 -19.66 -11.70
CA ARG A 259 14.04 -20.09 -11.44
C ARG A 259 14.24 -20.76 -10.08
N LEU A 260 13.45 -20.40 -9.09
CA LEU A 260 13.45 -21.00 -7.75
C LEU A 260 12.60 -22.29 -7.67
N GLY A 261 11.94 -22.68 -8.75
CA GLY A 261 11.10 -23.87 -8.83
C GLY A 261 9.74 -23.72 -8.14
N VAL A 262 9.21 -22.51 -8.04
CA VAL A 262 7.85 -22.30 -7.54
C VAL A 262 6.85 -22.69 -8.62
N ASP A 263 5.90 -23.56 -8.28
CA ASP A 263 4.76 -23.89 -9.14
C ASP A 263 3.73 -22.76 -9.09
N VAL A 264 3.83 -21.81 -10.03
CA VAL A 264 2.93 -20.65 -10.13
C VAL A 264 1.77 -20.99 -11.05
N ARG A 265 0.55 -20.97 -10.51
CA ARG A 265 -0.69 -21.23 -11.25
C ARG A 265 -1.57 -19.98 -11.22
N THR A 266 -1.65 -19.29 -12.34
CA THR A 266 -2.57 -18.16 -12.57
C THR A 266 -3.89 -18.66 -13.17
N GLY A 267 -4.97 -17.88 -13.08
CA GLY A 267 -6.31 -18.32 -13.48
C GLY A 267 -6.84 -19.47 -12.60
N ALA A 268 -6.32 -19.61 -11.39
CA ALA A 268 -6.62 -20.69 -10.46
C ALA A 268 -7.25 -20.15 -9.15
N PRO A 269 -8.48 -19.63 -9.20
CA PRO A 269 -9.15 -19.15 -8.01
C PRO A 269 -9.39 -20.30 -7.02
N VAL A 270 -9.12 -20.04 -5.74
CA VAL A 270 -9.27 -21.03 -4.67
C VAL A 270 -10.65 -20.88 -4.04
N ASP A 271 -11.42 -21.97 -4.06
CA ASP A 271 -12.78 -22.00 -3.52
C ASP A 271 -12.78 -22.29 -2.01
N ARG A 272 -11.98 -23.25 -1.54
CA ARG A 272 -11.93 -23.64 -0.13
C ARG A 272 -10.61 -24.30 0.28
N LEU A 273 -10.40 -24.32 1.58
CA LEU A 273 -9.35 -25.08 2.25
C LEU A 273 -9.97 -26.23 3.07
N GLU A 274 -9.32 -27.38 3.03
CA GLU A 274 -9.73 -28.56 3.79
C GLU A 274 -8.58 -29.00 4.67
N ARG A 275 -8.84 -29.24 5.97
CA ARG A 275 -7.83 -29.76 6.89
C ARG A 275 -7.56 -31.24 6.59
N THR A 276 -6.30 -31.61 6.45
CA THR A 276 -5.88 -33.02 6.25
C THR A 276 -5.07 -33.52 7.44
N ALA A 277 -4.73 -34.79 7.45
CA ALA A 277 -3.89 -35.37 8.49
C ALA A 277 -2.47 -34.74 8.54
N VAL A 278 -1.97 -34.27 7.42
CA VAL A 278 -0.58 -33.78 7.28
C VAL A 278 -0.49 -32.26 7.04
N GLY A 279 -1.59 -31.59 6.82
CA GLY A 279 -1.59 -30.16 6.50
C GLY A 279 -2.91 -29.70 5.91
N TRP A 280 -2.85 -29.11 4.73
CA TRP A 280 -3.96 -28.45 4.06
C TRP A 280 -4.11 -28.93 2.63
N ARG A 281 -5.33 -29.23 2.22
CA ARG A 281 -5.74 -29.36 0.83
C ARG A 281 -6.39 -28.08 0.40
N THR A 282 -5.86 -27.48 -0.64
CA THR A 282 -6.45 -26.34 -1.34
C THR A 282 -7.22 -26.84 -2.52
N VAL A 283 -8.50 -26.47 -2.61
CA VAL A 283 -9.38 -26.82 -3.74
C VAL A 283 -9.59 -25.57 -4.59
N ALA A 284 -9.09 -25.60 -5.81
CA ALA A 284 -9.31 -24.54 -6.77
C ALA A 284 -10.57 -24.77 -7.60
N SER A 285 -11.12 -23.72 -8.17
CA SER A 285 -12.25 -23.81 -9.10
C SER A 285 -11.92 -24.74 -10.26
N GLY A 286 -12.88 -25.57 -10.64
CA GLY A 286 -12.64 -26.66 -11.61
C GLY A 286 -12.15 -27.95 -10.98
N GLY A 287 -12.03 -28.02 -9.64
CA GLY A 287 -11.77 -29.25 -8.87
C GLY A 287 -10.31 -29.67 -8.75
N SER A 288 -9.37 -28.88 -9.28
CA SER A 288 -7.94 -29.19 -9.07
C SER A 288 -7.56 -28.96 -7.60
N THR A 289 -6.69 -29.83 -7.07
CA THR A 289 -6.29 -29.77 -5.67
C THR A 289 -4.77 -29.66 -5.52
N VAL A 290 -4.35 -29.01 -4.43
CA VAL A 290 -2.95 -28.94 -3.99
C VAL A 290 -2.89 -29.28 -2.52
N ASP A 291 -2.10 -30.30 -2.17
CA ASP A 291 -1.84 -30.71 -0.79
C ASP A 291 -0.47 -30.14 -0.34
N ALA A 292 -0.42 -29.51 0.84
CA ALA A 292 0.81 -28.99 1.43
C ALA A 292 0.77 -29.04 2.97
N GLU A 293 1.95 -29.10 3.61
CA GLU A 293 2.08 -29.06 5.07
C GLU A 293 1.61 -27.71 5.64
N HIS A 294 1.85 -26.63 4.91
CA HIS A 294 1.52 -25.27 5.32
C HIS A 294 0.67 -24.58 4.27
N ALA A 295 -0.23 -23.71 4.74
CA ALA A 295 -0.97 -22.77 3.88
C ALA A 295 -0.73 -21.32 4.31
N VAL A 296 -0.36 -20.47 3.35
CA VAL A 296 -0.26 -19.02 3.53
C VAL A 296 -1.34 -18.36 2.69
N VAL A 297 -2.25 -17.63 3.33
CA VAL A 297 -3.39 -16.99 2.65
C VAL A 297 -3.14 -15.50 2.56
N GLY A 298 -2.90 -15.03 1.33
CA GLY A 298 -2.57 -13.65 0.97
C GLY A 298 -3.68 -12.94 0.21
N LEU A 299 -4.92 -13.01 0.68
CA LEU A 299 -6.12 -12.47 0.03
C LEU A 299 -6.56 -11.13 0.65
N ASP A 300 -7.32 -10.35 -0.12
CA ASP A 300 -8.05 -9.20 0.40
C ASP A 300 -9.17 -9.63 1.38
N PRO A 301 -9.74 -8.68 2.19
CA PRO A 301 -10.76 -9.03 3.18
C PRO A 301 -11.99 -9.72 2.60
N THR A 302 -12.44 -9.33 1.41
CA THR A 302 -13.64 -9.88 0.78
C THR A 302 -13.42 -11.33 0.29
N ALA A 303 -12.30 -11.55 -0.41
CA ALA A 303 -11.92 -12.88 -0.88
C ALA A 303 -11.62 -13.82 0.30
N LEU A 304 -10.98 -13.31 1.35
CA LEU A 304 -10.71 -14.10 2.57
C LEU A 304 -12.00 -14.52 3.28
N ARG A 305 -12.99 -13.62 3.40
CA ARG A 305 -14.28 -13.98 4.00
C ARG A 305 -14.98 -15.09 3.22
N ARG A 306 -14.97 -15.02 1.89
CA ARG A 306 -15.53 -16.09 1.02
C ARG A 306 -14.82 -17.41 1.25
N LEU A 307 -13.49 -17.41 1.20
CA LEU A 307 -12.66 -18.59 1.43
C LEU A 307 -12.94 -19.23 2.79
N VAL A 308 -12.94 -18.43 3.87
CA VAL A 308 -13.16 -18.90 5.25
C VAL A 308 -14.58 -19.43 5.44
N THR A 309 -15.58 -18.84 4.79
CA THR A 309 -16.99 -19.33 4.84
C THR A 309 -17.14 -20.68 4.15
N ALA A 310 -16.44 -20.88 3.02
CA ALA A 310 -16.53 -22.09 2.22
C ALA A 310 -15.62 -23.23 2.73
N SER A 311 -14.71 -22.96 3.67
CA SER A 311 -13.70 -23.92 4.14
C SER A 311 -14.15 -24.63 5.42
N ASP A 312 -13.82 -25.91 5.55
CA ASP A 312 -14.07 -26.71 6.75
C ASP A 312 -12.79 -26.88 7.61
N GLY A 313 -12.99 -27.18 8.89
CA GLY A 313 -11.88 -27.47 9.82
C GLY A 313 -11.07 -26.23 10.26
N LEU A 314 -11.49 -25.01 9.91
CA LEU A 314 -10.82 -23.79 10.35
C LEU A 314 -11.14 -23.47 11.81
N PRO A 315 -10.17 -22.93 12.59
CA PRO A 315 -10.41 -22.52 13.97
C PRO A 315 -11.59 -21.55 14.12
N ALA A 316 -12.52 -21.80 15.04
CA ALA A 316 -13.66 -20.94 15.27
C ALA A 316 -13.29 -19.47 15.57
N PRO A 317 -12.23 -19.17 16.38
CA PRO A 317 -11.78 -17.79 16.59
C PRO A 317 -11.33 -17.10 15.29
N LEU A 318 -10.76 -17.83 14.33
CA LEU A 318 -10.39 -17.28 13.03
C LEU A 318 -11.64 -16.88 12.24
N ARG A 319 -12.64 -17.76 12.17
CA ARG A 319 -13.93 -17.47 11.47
C ARG A 319 -14.57 -16.19 12.00
N THR A 320 -14.66 -16.05 13.31
CA THR A 320 -15.23 -14.85 13.96
C THR A 320 -14.46 -13.58 13.60
N ARG A 321 -13.12 -13.63 13.68
CA ARG A 321 -12.28 -12.46 13.36
C ARG A 321 -12.34 -12.09 11.89
N VAL A 322 -12.34 -13.07 10.97
CA VAL A 322 -12.42 -12.82 9.53
C VAL A 322 -13.79 -12.28 9.13
N ALA A 323 -14.87 -12.74 9.76
CA ALA A 323 -16.21 -12.20 9.55
C ALA A 323 -16.31 -10.71 9.90
N GLY A 324 -15.54 -10.25 10.89
CA GLY A 324 -15.47 -8.84 11.31
C GLY A 324 -14.54 -7.94 10.46
N LEU A 325 -13.86 -8.49 9.45
CA LEU A 325 -13.05 -7.67 8.56
C LEU A 325 -13.94 -6.81 7.67
N THR A 326 -13.51 -5.56 7.46
CA THR A 326 -14.20 -4.59 6.61
C THR A 326 -13.32 -4.19 5.42
N VAL A 327 -13.94 -3.69 4.38
CA VAL A 327 -13.28 -2.97 3.30
C VAL A 327 -13.49 -1.47 3.50
N SER A 328 -12.58 -0.66 2.95
CA SER A 328 -12.69 0.79 2.93
C SER A 328 -13.80 1.27 2.01
N ALA A 329 -14.01 2.58 1.91
CA ALA A 329 -14.83 3.17 0.87
C ALA A 329 -14.33 2.75 -0.53
N PRO A 330 -15.20 2.79 -1.56
CA PRO A 330 -14.78 2.57 -2.94
C PRO A 330 -13.71 3.58 -3.37
N TYR A 331 -12.92 3.20 -4.35
CA TYR A 331 -12.00 4.10 -5.03
C TYR A 331 -12.21 4.03 -6.54
N ALA A 332 -11.91 5.12 -7.25
CA ALA A 332 -11.98 5.15 -8.69
C ALA A 332 -10.66 5.64 -9.29
N VAL A 333 -10.29 5.07 -10.43
CA VAL A 333 -9.14 5.47 -11.23
C VAL A 333 -9.62 5.67 -12.65
N ALA A 334 -9.29 6.81 -13.25
CA ALA A 334 -9.61 7.10 -14.64
C ALA A 334 -8.37 7.62 -15.37
N ARG A 335 -7.91 6.88 -16.38
CA ARG A 335 -6.78 7.25 -17.24
C ARG A 335 -7.32 7.77 -18.58
N PHE A 336 -6.84 8.94 -18.98
CA PHE A 336 -7.27 9.66 -20.18
C PHE A 336 -6.10 9.83 -21.13
N TRP A 337 -6.34 9.61 -22.42
CA TRP A 337 -5.45 9.94 -23.52
C TRP A 337 -6.03 11.13 -24.27
N THR A 338 -5.29 12.20 -24.40
CA THR A 338 -5.76 13.47 -24.98
C THR A 338 -5.02 13.80 -26.28
N ASP A 339 -5.60 14.68 -27.08
CA ASP A 339 -5.04 15.11 -28.38
C ASP A 339 -3.87 16.10 -28.26
N ARG A 340 -3.69 16.72 -27.12
CA ARG A 340 -2.65 17.73 -26.86
C ARG A 340 -2.17 17.64 -25.39
N PRO A 341 -0.95 18.14 -25.11
CA PRO A 341 -0.43 18.16 -23.75
C PRO A 341 -1.09 19.25 -22.90
N VAL A 342 -1.12 19.04 -21.58
CA VAL A 342 -1.35 20.11 -20.60
C VAL A 342 -0.12 21.01 -20.54
N ARG A 343 -0.25 22.17 -19.89
CA ARG A 343 0.85 23.14 -19.73
C ARG A 343 2.09 22.47 -19.13
N ALA A 344 3.26 22.85 -19.62
CA ALA A 344 4.53 22.24 -19.21
C ALA A 344 4.88 22.47 -17.71
N ASP A 345 4.34 23.54 -17.11
CA ASP A 345 4.53 23.86 -15.69
C ASP A 345 3.64 23.05 -14.72
N ARG A 346 2.73 22.20 -15.24
CA ARG A 346 1.93 21.32 -14.40
C ARG A 346 2.80 20.23 -13.75
N PRO A 347 2.63 19.97 -12.45
CA PRO A 347 3.35 18.90 -11.76
C PRO A 347 3.08 17.54 -12.38
N VAL A 348 4.07 16.65 -12.29
CA VAL A 348 3.92 15.25 -12.74
C VAL A 348 2.90 14.50 -11.88
N PHE A 349 2.90 14.76 -10.58
CA PHE A 349 1.92 14.24 -9.63
C PHE A 349 1.47 15.36 -8.69
N SER A 350 0.18 15.39 -8.36
CA SER A 350 -0.40 16.31 -7.38
C SER A 350 -1.46 15.60 -6.54
N GLY A 351 -1.42 15.79 -5.24
CA GLY A 351 -2.60 15.59 -4.40
C GLY A 351 -3.59 16.73 -4.65
N VAL A 352 -4.86 16.47 -4.47
CA VAL A 352 -5.94 17.46 -4.61
C VAL A 352 -6.70 17.53 -3.29
N SER A 353 -6.98 18.74 -2.83
CA SER A 353 -7.70 18.95 -1.58
C SER A 353 -9.06 19.61 -1.85
N ARG A 354 -10.09 19.02 -1.24
CA ARG A 354 -11.46 19.55 -1.21
C ARG A 354 -12.15 19.68 -2.57
N GLU A 355 -11.76 18.88 -3.56
CA GLU A 355 -12.66 18.59 -4.67
C GLU A 355 -13.65 17.49 -4.25
N PRO A 356 -14.89 17.48 -4.74
CA PRO A 356 -15.90 16.51 -4.33
C PRO A 356 -15.53 15.06 -4.63
N THR A 357 -14.76 14.81 -5.72
CA THR A 357 -14.43 13.47 -6.18
C THR A 357 -12.93 13.29 -6.43
N LEU A 358 -12.24 14.31 -6.93
CA LEU A 358 -10.85 14.22 -7.37
C LEU A 358 -9.87 14.38 -6.20
N ASP A 359 -9.10 13.34 -5.90
CA ASP A 359 -8.09 13.31 -4.83
C ASP A 359 -6.64 13.41 -5.35
N SER A 360 -6.37 12.98 -6.59
CA SER A 360 -5.02 13.16 -7.16
C SER A 360 -5.00 13.16 -8.69
N ILE A 361 -3.94 13.74 -9.23
CA ILE A 361 -3.66 13.90 -10.67
C ILE A 361 -2.26 13.38 -10.94
N THR A 362 -2.11 12.52 -11.95
CA THR A 362 -0.81 12.05 -12.44
C THR A 362 -0.70 12.28 -13.95
N VAL A 363 0.37 12.90 -14.39
CA VAL A 363 0.68 13.06 -15.83
C VAL A 363 1.64 11.94 -16.24
N TYR A 364 1.06 10.80 -16.65
CA TYR A 364 1.80 9.55 -16.91
C TYR A 364 2.79 9.66 -18.06
N SER A 365 2.48 10.44 -19.09
CA SER A 365 3.41 10.72 -20.20
C SER A 365 4.72 11.41 -19.78
N ARG A 366 4.76 11.96 -18.55
CA ARG A 366 5.97 12.52 -17.94
C ARG A 366 6.63 11.57 -16.94
N LEU A 367 5.97 10.45 -16.64
CA LEU A 367 6.38 9.50 -15.61
C LEU A 367 6.88 8.20 -16.23
N GLU A 368 6.04 7.51 -16.98
CA GLU A 368 6.29 6.20 -17.56
C GLU A 368 6.82 6.27 -19.00
N ASP A 369 7.75 5.38 -19.36
CA ASP A 369 8.36 5.34 -20.67
C ASP A 369 7.36 4.98 -21.78
N GLY A 370 6.46 4.00 -21.54
CA GLY A 370 5.41 3.63 -22.50
C GLY A 370 4.45 4.77 -22.80
N ALA A 371 3.97 5.45 -21.76
CA ALA A 371 3.10 6.61 -21.91
C ALA A 371 3.82 7.80 -22.60
N ARG A 372 5.09 8.01 -22.28
CA ARG A 372 5.95 9.04 -22.92
C ARG A 372 6.14 8.77 -24.42
N GLN A 373 6.39 7.50 -24.80
CA GLN A 373 6.54 7.11 -26.19
C GLN A 373 5.24 7.34 -26.98
N TRP A 374 4.09 6.99 -26.41
CA TRP A 374 2.80 7.27 -27.04
C TRP A 374 2.59 8.78 -27.23
N ALA A 375 2.80 9.59 -26.20
CA ALA A 375 2.67 11.05 -26.26
C ALA A 375 3.62 11.66 -27.30
N GLY A 376 4.87 11.18 -27.38
CA GLY A 376 5.86 11.63 -28.37
C GLY A 376 5.46 11.33 -29.82
N ARG A 377 4.76 10.21 -30.08
CA ARG A 377 4.28 9.87 -31.42
C ARG A 377 3.04 10.66 -31.81
N THR A 378 2.14 10.93 -30.89
CA THR A 378 0.81 11.49 -31.15
C THR A 378 0.70 12.99 -30.91
N GLY A 379 1.63 13.57 -30.15
CA GLY A 379 1.55 14.93 -29.66
C GLY A 379 0.54 15.10 -28.50
N GLY A 380 0.02 14.01 -27.96
CA GLY A 380 -0.98 13.99 -26.90
C GLY A 380 -0.40 13.99 -25.48
N GLU A 381 -1.25 13.72 -24.50
CA GLU A 381 -0.88 13.54 -23.08
C GLU A 381 -1.61 12.33 -22.50
N VAL A 382 -1.02 11.68 -21.50
CA VAL A 382 -1.68 10.64 -20.71
C VAL A 382 -1.83 11.15 -19.27
N ILE A 383 -3.09 11.31 -18.83
CA ILE A 383 -3.43 11.85 -17.52
C ILE A 383 -4.24 10.81 -16.76
N GLU A 384 -3.90 10.56 -15.50
CA GLU A 384 -4.66 9.69 -14.63
C GLU A 384 -5.19 10.46 -13.42
N LEU A 385 -6.45 10.22 -13.10
CA LEU A 385 -7.19 10.86 -12.02
C LEU A 385 -7.67 9.81 -11.03
N HIS A 386 -7.59 10.14 -9.74
CA HIS A 386 -8.02 9.24 -8.67
C HIS A 386 -9.07 9.87 -7.77
N ALA A 387 -10.01 9.04 -7.34
CA ALA A 387 -10.88 9.26 -6.20
C ALA A 387 -10.60 8.14 -5.19
N TYR A 388 -10.15 8.46 -3.99
CA TYR A 388 -9.69 7.45 -3.03
C TYR A 388 -10.77 6.98 -2.07
N ALA A 389 -11.57 7.87 -1.52
CA ALA A 389 -12.64 7.51 -0.58
C ALA A 389 -14.00 7.91 -1.16
N ALA A 390 -14.29 7.37 -2.35
CA ALA A 390 -15.47 7.71 -3.14
C ALA A 390 -16.79 7.36 -2.43
N GLU A 391 -17.87 8.00 -2.87
CA GLU A 391 -19.21 7.68 -2.39
C GLU A 391 -19.65 6.27 -2.83
N ASP A 392 -20.48 5.63 -2.01
CA ASP A 392 -21.02 4.33 -2.36
C ASP A 392 -21.94 4.44 -3.58
N GLY A 393 -21.81 3.47 -4.49
CA GLY A 393 -22.60 3.44 -5.73
C GLY A 393 -22.05 4.32 -6.86
N LEU A 394 -20.91 5.01 -6.69
CA LEU A 394 -20.27 5.76 -7.77
C LEU A 394 -19.93 4.82 -8.93
N THR A 395 -20.51 5.11 -10.11
CA THR A 395 -20.20 4.33 -11.32
C THR A 395 -18.87 4.78 -11.94
N ALA A 396 -18.24 3.91 -12.73
CA ALA A 396 -17.01 4.25 -13.44
C ALA A 396 -17.20 5.44 -14.41
N ALA A 397 -18.35 5.54 -15.06
CA ALA A 397 -18.68 6.63 -15.97
C ALA A 397 -18.84 7.97 -15.24
N ASP A 398 -19.55 7.96 -14.10
CA ASP A 398 -19.77 9.17 -13.29
C ASP A 398 -18.44 9.62 -12.65
N ALA A 399 -17.66 8.68 -12.11
CA ALA A 399 -16.33 8.97 -11.54
C ALA A 399 -15.44 9.70 -12.55
N ALA A 400 -15.31 9.13 -13.75
CA ALA A 400 -14.48 9.74 -14.79
C ALA A 400 -15.00 11.13 -15.20
N SER A 401 -16.31 11.29 -15.37
CA SER A 401 -16.92 12.56 -15.79
C SER A 401 -16.73 13.65 -14.72
N ARG A 402 -17.00 13.31 -13.44
CA ARG A 402 -16.84 14.26 -12.32
C ARG A 402 -15.37 14.67 -12.16
N MET A 403 -14.44 13.70 -12.06
CA MET A 403 -13.02 14.00 -11.93
C MET A 403 -12.47 14.83 -13.08
N TRP A 404 -12.90 14.58 -14.33
CA TRP A 404 -12.50 15.38 -15.48
C TRP A 404 -13.02 16.82 -15.41
N THR A 405 -14.25 17.01 -14.97
CA THR A 405 -14.84 18.35 -14.77
C THR A 405 -14.10 19.11 -13.65
N GLU A 406 -13.80 18.45 -12.55
CA GLU A 406 -13.06 19.03 -11.43
C GLU A 406 -11.61 19.37 -11.81
N LEU A 407 -10.97 18.52 -12.62
CA LEU A 407 -9.66 18.83 -13.21
C LEU A 407 -9.72 20.11 -14.06
N GLY A 408 -10.76 20.30 -14.87
CA GLY A 408 -10.96 21.53 -15.65
C GLY A 408 -11.10 22.79 -14.79
N GLY A 409 -11.63 22.64 -13.57
CA GLY A 409 -11.67 23.72 -12.58
C GLY A 409 -10.31 24.07 -11.97
N LEU A 410 -9.41 23.11 -11.89
CA LEU A 410 -8.02 23.29 -11.38
C LEU A 410 -7.05 23.67 -12.51
N TRP A 411 -7.21 23.09 -13.68
CA TRP A 411 -6.39 23.30 -14.87
C TRP A 411 -7.27 23.74 -16.05
N PRO A 412 -7.56 25.05 -16.22
CA PRO A 412 -8.51 25.53 -17.21
C PRO A 412 -8.21 25.13 -18.67
N GLU A 413 -6.94 24.87 -18.99
CA GLU A 413 -6.54 24.41 -20.33
C GLU A 413 -7.15 23.05 -20.70
N VAL A 414 -7.56 22.24 -19.72
CA VAL A 414 -8.17 20.92 -19.92
C VAL A 414 -9.51 21.02 -20.64
N ALA A 415 -10.25 22.12 -20.47
CA ALA A 415 -11.52 22.36 -21.15
C ALA A 415 -11.41 22.36 -22.69
N GLY A 416 -10.22 22.66 -23.22
CA GLY A 416 -9.95 22.65 -24.67
C GLY A 416 -9.39 21.32 -25.18
N LEU A 417 -9.12 20.33 -24.36
CA LEU A 417 -8.57 19.04 -24.76
C LEU A 417 -9.68 18.11 -25.26
N ARG A 418 -9.39 17.41 -26.35
CA ARG A 418 -10.23 16.31 -26.80
C ARG A 418 -9.71 15.00 -26.21
N VAL A 419 -10.54 14.30 -25.47
CA VAL A 419 -10.27 12.95 -24.98
C VAL A 419 -10.37 11.97 -26.14
N LEU A 420 -9.27 11.31 -26.47
CA LEU A 420 -9.17 10.31 -27.54
C LEU A 420 -9.59 8.93 -27.05
N HIS A 421 -9.21 8.60 -25.81
CA HIS A 421 -9.54 7.34 -25.16
C HIS A 421 -9.62 7.54 -23.64
N ARG A 422 -10.38 6.67 -22.99
CA ARG A 422 -10.51 6.66 -21.53
C ARG A 422 -10.66 5.24 -21.00
N GLU A 423 -9.88 4.92 -20.00
CA GLU A 423 -10.05 3.71 -19.18
C GLU A 423 -10.45 4.11 -17.77
N THR A 424 -11.47 3.45 -17.22
CA THR A 424 -11.95 3.77 -15.87
C THR A 424 -12.27 2.50 -15.10
N ARG A 425 -11.87 2.49 -13.86
CA ARG A 425 -12.12 1.40 -12.91
C ARG A 425 -12.62 1.95 -11.59
N VAL A 426 -13.58 1.25 -10.99
CA VAL A 426 -13.98 1.39 -9.58
C VAL A 426 -13.57 0.11 -8.85
N GLY A 427 -12.87 0.26 -7.73
CA GLY A 427 -12.47 -0.84 -6.86
C GLY A 427 -13.08 -0.70 -5.47
N HIS A 428 -13.26 -1.83 -4.77
CA HIS A 428 -13.79 -1.89 -3.41
C HIS A 428 -13.18 -3.09 -2.68
N ASP A 429 -11.84 -3.16 -2.69
CA ASP A 429 -11.04 -4.27 -2.18
C ASP A 429 -9.88 -3.83 -1.28
N ALA A 430 -9.77 -2.54 -1.01
CA ALA A 430 -8.83 -2.02 -0.01
C ALA A 430 -9.36 -2.27 1.42
N PRO A 431 -8.49 -2.50 2.41
CA PRO A 431 -8.93 -2.79 3.77
C PRO A 431 -9.50 -1.56 4.47
N GLY A 432 -10.60 -1.75 5.21
CA GLY A 432 -11.14 -0.79 6.16
C GLY A 432 -10.50 -0.93 7.54
N PHE A 433 -10.37 0.19 8.24
CA PHE A 433 -9.86 0.25 9.61
C PHE A 433 -10.80 1.07 10.49
N PRO A 434 -12.04 0.61 10.70
CA PRO A 434 -13.01 1.37 11.49
C PRO A 434 -12.61 1.41 12.97
N PRO A 435 -13.13 2.39 13.73
CA PRO A 435 -12.91 2.46 15.18
C PRO A 435 -13.25 1.15 15.88
N GLY A 436 -12.39 0.74 16.83
CA GLY A 436 -12.54 -0.49 17.62
C GLY A 436 -12.15 -1.79 16.90
N SER A 437 -11.68 -1.73 15.64
CA SER A 437 -11.39 -2.93 14.85
C SER A 437 -10.06 -3.60 15.17
N ASP A 438 -9.11 -2.92 15.79
CA ASP A 438 -7.75 -3.47 15.95
C ASP A 438 -7.70 -4.78 16.76
N ALA A 439 -8.42 -4.84 17.87
CA ALA A 439 -8.39 -6.02 18.76
C ALA A 439 -8.99 -7.27 18.08
N SER A 440 -10.00 -7.11 17.22
CA SER A 440 -10.65 -8.20 16.50
C SER A 440 -9.92 -8.59 15.23
N ARG A 441 -9.08 -7.72 14.67
CA ARG A 441 -8.36 -7.93 13.42
C ARG A 441 -7.34 -9.08 13.57
N PRO A 442 -7.35 -10.10 12.69
CA PRO A 442 -6.41 -11.21 12.75
C PRO A 442 -4.95 -10.76 12.60
N GLY A 443 -4.04 -11.42 13.30
CA GLY A 443 -2.60 -11.36 13.03
C GLY A 443 -2.19 -12.39 11.98
N VAL A 444 -0.87 -12.53 11.78
CA VAL A 444 -0.30 -13.52 10.85
C VAL A 444 -0.66 -14.95 11.27
N ARG A 445 -0.66 -15.25 12.57
CA ARG A 445 -0.99 -16.56 13.13
C ARG A 445 -2.48 -16.70 13.38
N THR A 446 -3.03 -17.85 12.99
CA THR A 446 -4.49 -18.10 13.02
C THR A 446 -4.96 -18.90 14.24
N GLY A 447 -4.05 -19.45 15.02
CA GLY A 447 -4.34 -20.48 16.03
C GLY A 447 -4.03 -21.90 15.55
N ASP A 448 -4.12 -22.17 14.24
CA ASP A 448 -3.48 -23.34 13.62
C ASP A 448 -2.06 -22.95 13.19
N PRO A 449 -1.05 -23.68 13.66
CA PRO A 449 0.35 -23.35 13.39
C PRO A 449 0.78 -23.53 11.94
N THR A 450 -0.01 -24.22 11.14
CA THR A 450 0.28 -24.50 9.72
C THR A 450 -0.56 -23.66 8.75
N LEU A 451 -1.47 -22.82 9.29
CA LEU A 451 -2.27 -21.86 8.53
C LEU A 451 -1.90 -20.43 8.91
N LEU A 452 -1.43 -19.66 7.97
CA LEU A 452 -0.92 -18.30 8.19
C LEU A 452 -1.64 -17.32 7.27
N LEU A 453 -1.79 -16.08 7.74
CA LEU A 453 -2.41 -14.99 7.01
C LEU A 453 -1.38 -13.93 6.64
N ALA A 454 -1.51 -13.35 5.45
CA ALA A 454 -0.71 -12.23 5.00
C ALA A 454 -1.60 -11.22 4.25
N GLY A 455 -1.24 -9.96 4.29
CA GLY A 455 -1.98 -8.87 3.64
C GLY A 455 -1.82 -7.56 4.38
N ASP A 456 -2.18 -6.47 3.74
CA ASP A 456 -2.09 -5.12 4.28
C ASP A 456 -3.13 -4.79 5.37
N TRP A 457 -4.12 -5.64 5.55
CA TRP A 457 -5.13 -5.59 6.62
C TRP A 457 -4.69 -6.33 7.90
N VAL A 458 -3.67 -7.18 7.85
CA VAL A 458 -3.21 -7.99 8.98
C VAL A 458 -2.67 -7.10 10.11
N ARG A 459 -3.07 -7.42 11.35
CA ARG A 459 -2.61 -6.71 12.55
C ARG A 459 -1.12 -6.97 12.81
N LEU A 460 -0.37 -5.89 13.00
CA LEU A 460 1.06 -5.93 13.33
C LEU A 460 1.34 -5.27 14.70
N PRO A 461 2.39 -5.69 15.42
CA PRO A 461 2.79 -5.09 16.69
C PRO A 461 3.63 -3.82 16.54
N PHE A 462 3.73 -3.26 15.34
CA PHE A 462 4.48 -2.04 14.99
C PHE A 462 3.78 -1.31 13.84
N ALA A 463 4.18 -0.05 13.61
CA ALA A 463 3.65 0.74 12.50
C ALA A 463 4.13 0.20 11.14
N SER A 464 3.19 0.02 10.24
CA SER A 464 3.42 -0.33 8.83
C SER A 464 2.16 -0.03 8.04
N ALA A 465 2.25 0.19 6.73
CA ALA A 465 1.11 0.54 5.90
C ALA A 465 1.24 0.00 4.48
N LEU A 466 0.11 -0.15 3.80
CA LEU A 466 -0.01 -0.44 2.37
C LEU A 466 0.94 -1.56 1.88
N MET A 467 1.71 -1.33 0.81
CA MET A 467 2.62 -2.31 0.22
C MET A 467 3.66 -2.85 1.21
N GLU A 468 4.17 -2.00 2.12
CA GLU A 468 5.12 -2.44 3.15
C GLU A 468 4.47 -3.41 4.14
N ARG A 469 3.22 -3.15 4.57
CA ARG A 469 2.50 -4.06 5.46
C ARG A 469 2.21 -5.39 4.75
N ALA A 470 1.83 -5.36 3.49
CA ALA A 470 1.62 -6.56 2.69
C ALA A 470 2.90 -7.42 2.60
N ALA A 471 4.03 -6.84 2.19
CA ALA A 471 5.31 -7.53 2.11
C ALA A 471 5.77 -8.05 3.49
N THR A 472 5.71 -7.20 4.51
CA THR A 472 6.10 -7.56 5.88
C THR A 472 5.30 -8.75 6.42
N THR A 473 3.99 -8.78 6.22
CA THR A 473 3.15 -9.89 6.69
C THR A 473 3.43 -11.18 5.91
N GLY A 474 3.74 -11.09 4.62
CA GLY A 474 4.21 -12.21 3.82
C GLY A 474 5.52 -12.80 4.36
N LEU A 475 6.50 -11.95 4.70
CA LEU A 475 7.75 -12.39 5.30
C LEU A 475 7.56 -13.01 6.68
N LEU A 476 6.69 -12.43 7.52
CA LEU A 476 6.39 -12.98 8.84
C LEU A 476 5.72 -14.35 8.73
N ALA A 477 4.82 -14.54 7.77
CA ALA A 477 4.21 -15.84 7.48
C ALA A 477 5.26 -16.86 7.03
N ALA A 478 6.14 -16.49 6.11
CA ALA A 478 7.25 -17.33 5.69
C ALA A 478 8.17 -17.69 6.86
N ASN A 479 8.50 -16.72 7.73
CA ASN A 479 9.34 -16.94 8.91
C ASN A 479 8.72 -17.92 9.91
N ASP A 480 7.40 -17.92 10.07
CA ASP A 480 6.72 -18.91 10.93
C ASP A 480 6.83 -20.34 10.35
N VAL A 481 6.71 -20.51 9.04
CA VAL A 481 6.98 -21.79 8.35
C VAL A 481 8.44 -22.22 8.54
N LEU A 482 9.39 -21.31 8.29
CA LEU A 482 10.82 -21.57 8.42
C LEU A 482 11.23 -21.93 9.85
N ALA A 483 10.65 -21.26 10.83
CA ALA A 483 10.92 -21.53 12.25
C ALA A 483 10.53 -22.97 12.62
N ARG A 484 9.40 -23.47 12.09
CA ARG A 484 8.94 -24.86 12.27
C ARG A 484 9.81 -25.86 11.54
N ALA A 485 10.24 -25.52 10.33
CA ALA A 485 11.16 -26.34 9.55
C ALA A 485 12.61 -26.27 10.07
N GLY A 486 12.89 -25.50 11.13
CA GLY A 486 14.20 -25.35 11.74
C GLY A 486 15.19 -24.54 10.92
N ALA A 487 14.73 -23.79 9.91
CA ALA A 487 15.55 -22.96 9.04
C ALA A 487 15.70 -21.51 9.55
N ARG A 488 16.64 -20.80 8.94
CA ARG A 488 16.94 -19.40 9.26
C ARG A 488 15.83 -18.49 8.71
N ALA A 489 15.31 -17.64 9.61
CA ALA A 489 14.34 -16.62 9.25
C ALA A 489 14.93 -15.58 8.28
N GLU A 490 14.07 -14.94 7.50
CA GLU A 490 14.37 -13.75 6.73
C GLU A 490 14.35 -12.52 7.66
N PRO A 491 15.31 -11.59 7.58
CA PRO A 491 15.28 -10.37 8.38
C PRO A 491 14.08 -9.51 8.02
N VAL A 492 13.45 -8.92 9.02
CA VAL A 492 12.37 -7.94 8.86
C VAL A 492 12.77 -6.67 9.57
N THR A 493 12.68 -5.55 8.87
CA THR A 493 13.05 -4.24 9.37
C THR A 493 11.85 -3.30 9.27
N THR A 494 11.66 -2.43 10.26
CA THR A 494 10.62 -1.41 10.28
C THR A 494 11.17 -0.04 10.67
N VAL A 495 10.33 0.97 10.63
CA VAL A 495 10.60 2.30 11.15
C VAL A 495 10.80 2.27 12.68
N ARG A 496 11.22 3.38 13.27
CA ARG A 496 11.31 3.50 14.73
C ARG A 496 10.00 3.09 15.41
N PRO A 497 10.00 2.19 16.41
CA PRO A 497 8.78 1.63 17.00
C PRO A 497 7.99 2.59 17.89
N ARG A 498 8.62 3.67 18.35
CA ARG A 498 8.02 4.68 19.23
C ARG A 498 8.17 6.08 18.67
N GLY A 499 7.20 6.94 18.94
CA GLY A 499 7.19 8.35 18.60
C GLY A 499 8.31 9.16 19.26
N LEU A 500 8.48 10.39 18.83
CA LEU A 500 9.55 11.27 19.32
C LEU A 500 9.45 11.56 20.82
N LEU A 501 8.22 11.68 21.35
CA LEU A 501 7.92 11.98 22.77
C LEU A 501 7.46 10.75 23.57
N ALA A 502 7.37 9.58 22.97
CA ALA A 502 6.95 8.36 23.68
C ALA A 502 7.97 7.96 24.74
N ARG A 503 7.52 7.86 26.00
CA ARG A 503 8.29 7.43 27.16
C ARG A 503 8.23 5.93 27.36
#